data_3cd0edd354dcaf7001acd6450af06f20
#
_entry.id   3cd0edd354dcaf7001acd6450af06f20
#
_cell.length_a   1.000
_cell.length_b   1.000
_cell.length_c   1.000
_cell.angle_alpha   90.00
_cell.angle_beta   90.00
_cell.angle_gamma   90.00
#
_symmetry.space_group_name_H-M   'P 1'
#
loop_
_entity.id
_entity.type
_entity.pdbx_description
1 polymer ?
#
loop_
_entity_poly.entity_id
_entity_poly.type
_entity_poly.pdbx_seq_one_letter_code
_entity_poly.pdbx_strand_id
1 'polypeptide(L)'
;ETQLVYEKYGVSPTGSCVQMLIQMPLLLALYRVFMNVPAYISSVKDVYSGLVSDIMATSGYQDTMTQLVTDLNMRTVQVDFTATDATILQNYIVDVLYKISSTGWDTLRDAFPSLTDSINSTYEVVSHVNNFIGLNISDTPMQIIKNGFSSGAYLMAIIAILIPVISYLTQVLNIKLMPTAAGGGDNDQMAQQMKMMNRTMPLFSLIMCFTVPV
;
A
#
# COMPACT_ATOMS: atom_id res chain seq x y z
N GLU A 1 32.51 -21.54 -20.04
CA GLU A 1 33.35 -21.77 -18.84
C GLU A 1 32.51 -21.80 -17.55
N THR A 2 31.56 -20.91 -17.34
CA THR A 2 30.69 -20.90 -16.15
C THR A 2 29.81 -22.15 -16.01
N GLN A 3 29.27 -22.71 -17.08
CA GLN A 3 28.50 -23.95 -17.03
C GLN A 3 29.32 -25.15 -16.55
N LEU A 4 30.58 -25.26 -16.98
CA LEU A 4 31.50 -26.34 -16.56
C LEU A 4 31.83 -26.27 -15.05
N VAL A 5 31.85 -25.05 -14.50
CA VAL A 5 32.03 -24.84 -13.04
C VAL A 5 30.81 -25.29 -12.27
N TYR A 6 29.60 -24.95 -12.75
CA TYR A 6 28.35 -25.39 -12.14
C TYR A 6 28.19 -26.92 -12.15
N GLU A 7 28.52 -27.57 -13.27
CA GLU A 7 28.52 -29.03 -13.39
C GLU A 7 29.55 -29.68 -12.44
N LYS A 8 30.76 -29.11 -12.34
CA LYS A 8 31.81 -29.61 -11.48
C LYS A 8 31.49 -29.57 -9.99
N TYR A 9 30.73 -28.56 -9.55
CA TYR A 9 30.35 -28.38 -8.15
C TYR A 9 28.92 -28.83 -7.85
N GLY A 10 28.20 -29.42 -8.82
CA GLY A 10 26.83 -29.90 -8.65
C GLY A 10 25.81 -28.84 -8.25
N VAL A 11 26.08 -27.56 -8.57
CA VAL A 11 25.24 -26.45 -8.22
C VAL A 11 24.40 -26.03 -9.45
N SER A 12 23.09 -26.06 -9.33
CA SER A 12 22.21 -25.64 -10.42
C SER A 12 22.04 -24.12 -10.39
N PRO A 13 22.30 -23.40 -11.51
CA PRO A 13 22.02 -21.97 -11.60
C PRO A 13 20.52 -21.64 -11.48
N THR A 14 19.64 -22.64 -11.70
CA THR A 14 18.19 -22.50 -11.61
C THR A 14 17.65 -22.65 -10.17
N GLY A 15 18.47 -23.07 -9.21
CA GLY A 15 18.02 -23.28 -7.81
C GLY A 15 17.43 -22.02 -7.17
N SER A 16 18.04 -20.86 -7.38
CA SER A 16 17.52 -19.57 -6.91
C SER A 16 16.26 -19.10 -7.65
N CYS A 17 16.11 -19.45 -8.93
CA CYS A 17 14.91 -19.15 -9.70
C CYS A 17 13.68 -19.93 -9.23
N VAL A 18 13.85 -21.18 -8.84
CA VAL A 18 12.77 -22.04 -8.30
C VAL A 18 12.25 -21.45 -6.97
N GLN A 19 13.16 -21.01 -6.10
CA GLN A 19 12.76 -20.35 -4.85
C GLN A 19 11.96 -19.08 -5.13
N MET A 20 12.36 -18.25 -6.10
CA MET A 20 11.66 -17.03 -6.50
C MET A 20 10.28 -17.33 -7.09
N LEU A 21 10.15 -18.39 -7.89
CA LEU A 21 8.87 -18.85 -8.45
C LEU A 21 7.85 -19.28 -7.38
N ILE A 22 8.32 -19.89 -6.29
CA ILE A 22 7.47 -20.27 -5.15
C ILE A 22 7.15 -19.03 -4.29
N GLN A 23 8.12 -18.16 -4.08
CA GLN A 23 7.98 -16.96 -3.24
C GLN A 23 7.01 -15.94 -3.82
N MET A 24 7.00 -15.72 -5.14
CA MET A 24 6.17 -14.70 -5.79
C MET A 24 4.66 -14.90 -5.58
N PRO A 25 4.07 -16.09 -5.83
CA PRO A 25 2.65 -16.33 -5.54
C PRO A 25 2.30 -16.12 -4.07
N LEU A 26 3.19 -16.52 -3.16
CA LEU A 26 2.99 -16.36 -1.71
C LEU A 26 2.95 -14.87 -1.33
N LEU A 27 3.90 -14.07 -1.85
CA LEU A 27 3.94 -12.62 -1.62
C LEU A 27 2.71 -11.92 -2.19
N LEU A 28 2.27 -12.30 -3.40
CA LEU A 28 1.07 -11.74 -4.01
C LEU A 28 -0.20 -12.08 -3.22
N ALA A 29 -0.30 -13.32 -2.71
CA ALA A 29 -1.40 -13.73 -1.85
C ALA A 29 -1.41 -12.92 -0.54
N LEU A 30 -0.26 -12.78 0.11
CA LEU A 30 -0.09 -12.00 1.33
C LEU A 30 -0.43 -10.52 1.10
N TYR A 31 0.07 -9.93 0.00
CA TYR A 31 -0.25 -8.56 -0.39
C TYR A 31 -1.77 -8.37 -0.56
N ARG A 32 -2.45 -9.32 -1.21
CA ARG A 32 -3.90 -9.26 -1.40
C ARG A 32 -4.67 -9.31 -0.07
N VAL A 33 -4.20 -10.11 0.90
CA VAL A 33 -4.78 -10.14 2.26
C VAL A 33 -4.61 -8.79 2.96
N PHE A 34 -3.43 -8.20 2.94
CA PHE A 34 -3.18 -6.89 3.56
C PHE A 34 -3.97 -5.75 2.91
N MET A 35 -4.18 -5.81 1.60
CA MET A 35 -4.97 -4.79 0.90
C MET A 35 -6.48 -4.93 1.12
N ASN A 36 -6.95 -6.05 1.69
CA ASN A 36 -8.38 -6.32 1.89
C ASN A 36 -8.65 -6.97 3.27
N VAL A 37 -8.01 -6.47 4.31
CA VAL A 37 -8.11 -7.02 5.67
C VAL A 37 -9.56 -7.21 6.14
N PRO A 38 -10.51 -6.27 5.90
CA PRO A 38 -11.90 -6.45 6.32
C PRO A 38 -12.60 -7.68 5.71
N ALA A 39 -12.14 -8.15 4.53
CA ALA A 39 -12.68 -9.36 3.90
C ALA A 39 -12.28 -10.65 4.64
N TYR A 40 -11.20 -10.61 5.43
CA TYR A 40 -10.64 -11.77 6.12
C TYR A 40 -10.79 -11.71 7.64
N ILE A 41 -10.91 -10.52 8.21
CA ILE A 41 -10.98 -10.29 9.66
C ILE A 41 -12.28 -9.57 10.01
N SER A 42 -13.25 -10.30 10.56
CA SER A 42 -14.58 -9.77 10.89
C SER A 42 -14.52 -8.62 11.89
N SER A 43 -13.65 -8.67 12.91
CA SER A 43 -13.51 -7.59 13.89
C SER A 43 -13.10 -6.26 13.27
N VAL A 44 -12.33 -6.27 12.19
CA VAL A 44 -11.99 -5.04 11.44
C VAL A 44 -13.20 -4.55 10.64
N LYS A 45 -13.97 -5.46 10.04
CA LYS A 45 -15.21 -5.13 9.34
C LYS A 45 -16.25 -4.53 10.29
N ASP A 46 -16.35 -5.06 11.50
CA ASP A 46 -17.33 -4.65 12.50
C ASP A 46 -17.16 -3.19 12.93
N VAL A 47 -15.92 -2.65 12.89
CA VAL A 47 -15.65 -1.22 13.17
C VAL A 47 -16.44 -0.30 12.23
N TYR A 48 -16.63 -0.72 10.98
CA TYR A 48 -17.33 0.07 9.97
C TYR A 48 -18.83 -0.21 9.90
N SER A 49 -19.33 -1.28 10.55
CA SER A 49 -20.69 -1.81 10.34
C SER A 49 -21.80 -0.79 10.65
N GLY A 50 -21.63 0.01 11.69
CA GLY A 50 -22.58 1.07 12.05
C GLY A 50 -22.66 2.13 10.95
N LEU A 51 -21.52 2.71 10.58
CA LEU A 51 -21.46 3.74 9.54
C LEU A 51 -21.94 3.21 8.17
N VAL A 52 -21.62 1.95 7.84
CA VAL A 52 -22.09 1.30 6.59
C VAL A 52 -23.62 1.23 6.58
N SER A 53 -24.23 0.84 7.69
CA SER A 53 -25.69 0.78 7.81
C SER A 53 -26.33 2.16 7.65
N ASP A 54 -25.75 3.20 8.25
CA ASP A 54 -26.22 4.57 8.16
C ASP A 54 -26.10 5.12 6.73
N ILE A 55 -24.97 4.84 6.05
CA ILE A 55 -24.76 5.22 4.63
C ILE A 55 -25.83 4.55 3.77
N MET A 56 -26.05 3.24 3.92
CA MET A 56 -27.03 2.50 3.12
C MET A 56 -28.47 2.94 3.38
N ALA A 57 -28.78 3.48 4.55
CA ALA A 57 -30.09 4.06 4.86
C ALA A 57 -30.31 5.43 4.21
N THR A 58 -29.25 6.08 3.72
CA THR A 58 -29.34 7.40 3.07
C THR A 58 -29.82 7.26 1.61
N SER A 59 -30.82 8.03 1.24
CA SER A 59 -31.32 8.01 -0.15
C SER A 59 -30.24 8.48 -1.14
N GLY A 60 -30.02 7.73 -2.23
CA GLY A 60 -29.04 8.08 -3.26
C GLY A 60 -27.58 7.80 -2.87
N TYR A 61 -27.35 7.02 -1.80
CA TYR A 61 -25.98 6.71 -1.33
C TYR A 61 -25.09 6.08 -2.41
N GLN A 62 -25.67 5.32 -3.33
CA GLN A 62 -24.92 4.63 -4.39
C GLN A 62 -24.25 5.64 -5.35
N ASP A 63 -24.97 6.66 -5.75
CA ASP A 63 -24.44 7.73 -6.62
C ASP A 63 -23.40 8.55 -5.85
N THR A 64 -23.69 8.89 -4.59
CA THR A 64 -22.77 9.63 -3.72
C THR A 64 -21.47 8.87 -3.47
N MET A 65 -21.54 7.57 -3.20
CA MET A 65 -20.35 6.72 -3.04
C MET A 65 -19.57 6.56 -4.35
N THR A 66 -20.23 6.44 -5.48
CA THR A 66 -19.58 6.42 -6.80
C THR A 66 -18.82 7.72 -7.07
N GLN A 67 -19.44 8.87 -6.77
CA GLN A 67 -18.80 10.16 -6.90
C GLN A 67 -17.59 10.28 -5.96
N LEU A 68 -17.73 9.87 -4.69
CA LEU A 68 -16.67 9.90 -3.70
C LEU A 68 -15.43 9.11 -4.16
N VAL A 69 -15.61 7.88 -4.66
CA VAL A 69 -14.53 7.04 -5.18
C VAL A 69 -13.83 7.71 -6.36
N THR A 70 -14.58 8.40 -7.20
CA THR A 70 -14.06 9.14 -8.35
C THR A 70 -13.27 10.37 -7.91
N ASP A 71 -13.81 11.18 -7.01
CA ASP A 71 -13.19 12.41 -6.50
C ASP A 71 -11.89 12.11 -5.74
N LEU A 72 -11.86 11.03 -4.97
CA LEU A 72 -10.67 10.56 -4.25
C LEU A 72 -9.69 9.81 -5.15
N ASN A 73 -10.04 9.58 -6.43
CA ASN A 73 -9.21 8.83 -7.40
C ASN A 73 -8.72 7.47 -6.86
N MET A 74 -9.63 6.71 -6.23
CA MET A 74 -9.32 5.44 -5.54
C MET A 74 -9.13 4.29 -6.53
N ARG A 75 -8.03 4.29 -7.27
CA ARG A 75 -7.74 3.30 -8.34
C ARG A 75 -7.57 1.86 -7.83
N THR A 76 -7.25 1.68 -6.56
CA THR A 76 -7.06 0.36 -5.93
C THR A 76 -8.35 -0.27 -5.44
N VAL A 77 -9.45 0.49 -5.44
CA VAL A 77 -10.77 0.04 -5.01
C VAL A 77 -11.59 -0.34 -6.25
N GLN A 78 -11.92 -1.62 -6.36
CA GLN A 78 -12.77 -2.12 -7.45
C GLN A 78 -14.18 -2.32 -6.88
N VAL A 79 -15.03 -1.33 -7.06
CA VAL A 79 -16.42 -1.34 -6.57
C VAL A 79 -17.39 -1.03 -7.71
N ASP A 80 -18.55 -1.62 -7.63
CA ASP A 80 -19.67 -1.38 -8.54
C ASP A 80 -20.95 -1.15 -7.71
N PHE A 81 -21.25 0.11 -7.45
CA PHE A 81 -22.42 0.50 -6.70
C PHE A 81 -23.75 0.34 -7.47
N THR A 82 -23.71 -0.13 -8.71
CA THR A 82 -24.94 -0.52 -9.46
C THR A 82 -25.44 -1.92 -9.09
N ALA A 83 -24.66 -2.69 -8.30
CA ALA A 83 -25.05 -3.99 -7.81
C ALA A 83 -26.38 -3.91 -7.03
N THR A 84 -27.16 -4.99 -7.09
CA THR A 84 -28.46 -5.08 -6.40
C THR A 84 -28.39 -5.86 -5.09
N ASP A 85 -27.30 -6.61 -4.86
CA ASP A 85 -27.09 -7.39 -3.64
C ASP A 85 -26.58 -6.51 -2.50
N ALA A 86 -27.37 -6.43 -1.43
CA ALA A 86 -27.05 -5.60 -0.28
C ALA A 86 -25.75 -6.01 0.41
N THR A 87 -25.42 -7.31 0.43
CA THR A 87 -24.18 -7.80 1.06
C THR A 87 -22.95 -7.38 0.25
N ILE A 88 -23.06 -7.39 -1.07
CA ILE A 88 -21.99 -6.92 -1.97
C ILE A 88 -21.79 -5.43 -1.78
N LEU A 89 -22.85 -4.65 -1.75
CA LEU A 89 -22.82 -3.20 -1.53
C LEU A 89 -22.19 -2.84 -0.16
N GLN A 90 -22.57 -3.56 0.91
CA GLN A 90 -21.93 -3.40 2.22
C GLN A 90 -20.42 -3.60 2.13
N ASN A 91 -19.97 -4.69 1.49
CA ASN A 91 -18.55 -4.98 1.35
C ASN A 91 -17.83 -3.88 0.55
N TYR A 92 -18.45 -3.36 -0.50
CA TYR A 92 -17.88 -2.25 -1.28
C TYR A 92 -17.72 -0.98 -0.45
N ILE A 93 -18.71 -0.63 0.37
CA ILE A 93 -18.60 0.52 1.27
C ILE A 93 -17.47 0.29 2.29
N VAL A 94 -17.38 -0.90 2.89
CA VAL A 94 -16.28 -1.25 3.81
C VAL A 94 -14.93 -1.12 3.12
N ASP A 95 -14.78 -1.60 1.89
CA ASP A 95 -13.53 -1.50 1.11
C ASP A 95 -13.12 -0.06 0.83
N VAL A 96 -14.09 0.82 0.56
CA VAL A 96 -13.85 2.26 0.41
C VAL A 96 -13.41 2.86 1.74
N LEU A 97 -14.17 2.65 2.83
CA LEU A 97 -13.88 3.21 4.15
C LEU A 97 -12.55 2.73 4.73
N TYR A 98 -12.16 1.50 4.44
CA TYR A 98 -10.88 0.94 4.87
C TYR A 98 -9.68 1.58 4.17
N LYS A 99 -9.84 1.96 2.89
CA LYS A 99 -8.76 2.49 2.04
C LYS A 99 -8.75 4.00 1.93
N ILE A 100 -9.70 4.67 2.55
CA ILE A 100 -9.80 6.13 2.52
C ILE A 100 -8.67 6.76 3.35
N SER A 101 -8.02 7.79 2.80
CA SER A 101 -6.98 8.55 3.50
C SER A 101 -7.56 9.48 4.56
N SER A 102 -6.70 10.08 5.40
CA SER A 102 -7.14 11.07 6.40
C SER A 102 -7.94 12.22 5.78
N THR A 103 -7.48 12.76 4.66
CA THR A 103 -8.20 13.82 3.93
C THR A 103 -9.48 13.32 3.26
N GLY A 104 -9.53 12.04 2.92
CA GLY A 104 -10.72 11.44 2.34
C GLY A 104 -11.88 11.34 3.31
N TRP A 105 -11.63 11.25 4.62
CA TRP A 105 -12.67 11.32 5.65
C TRP A 105 -13.36 12.67 5.69
N ASP A 106 -12.65 13.78 5.37
CA ASP A 106 -13.26 15.11 5.24
C ASP A 106 -14.19 15.15 4.03
N THR A 107 -13.75 14.62 2.89
CA THR A 107 -14.60 14.49 1.69
C THR A 107 -15.83 13.62 1.95
N LEU A 108 -15.71 12.56 2.75
CA LEU A 108 -16.85 11.73 3.17
C LEU A 108 -17.86 12.52 4.02
N ARG A 109 -17.38 13.39 4.94
CA ARG A 109 -18.25 14.26 5.74
C ARG A 109 -19.01 15.26 4.85
N ASP A 110 -18.33 15.82 3.86
CA ASP A 110 -18.94 16.75 2.90
C ASP A 110 -19.98 16.03 2.04
N ALA A 111 -19.74 14.78 1.67
CA ALA A 111 -20.66 13.96 0.88
C ALA A 111 -21.91 13.52 1.68
N PHE A 112 -21.76 13.28 2.99
CA PHE A 112 -22.83 12.82 3.90
C PHE A 112 -22.96 13.71 5.14
N PRO A 113 -23.40 14.98 5.01
CA PRO A 113 -23.45 15.92 6.13
C PRO A 113 -24.36 15.45 7.28
N SER A 114 -25.42 14.69 6.97
CA SER A 114 -26.34 14.14 7.96
C SER A 114 -25.73 13.03 8.82
N LEU A 115 -24.62 12.44 8.40
CA LEU A 115 -23.94 11.34 9.08
C LEU A 115 -22.64 11.75 9.78
N THR A 116 -22.41 13.06 9.94
CA THR A 116 -21.15 13.61 10.49
C THR A 116 -20.79 12.98 11.84
N ASP A 117 -21.75 12.75 12.74
CA ASP A 117 -21.50 12.15 14.06
C ASP A 117 -21.09 10.69 13.94
N SER A 118 -21.77 9.90 13.10
CA SER A 118 -21.43 8.50 12.82
C SER A 118 -20.07 8.37 12.14
N ILE A 119 -19.76 9.27 11.21
CA ILE A 119 -18.45 9.34 10.54
C ILE A 119 -17.36 9.66 11.55
N ASN A 120 -17.55 10.66 12.42
CA ASN A 120 -16.58 11.07 13.41
C ASN A 120 -16.29 9.96 14.42
N SER A 121 -17.33 9.28 14.92
CA SER A 121 -17.16 8.17 15.87
C SER A 121 -16.37 7.00 15.25
N THR A 122 -16.67 6.65 14.01
CA THR A 122 -15.93 5.62 13.27
C THR A 122 -14.48 6.07 13.00
N TYR A 123 -14.29 7.32 12.57
CA TYR A 123 -12.96 7.88 12.32
C TYR A 123 -12.08 7.90 13.56
N GLU A 124 -12.63 8.21 14.72
CA GLU A 124 -11.89 8.21 15.98
C GLU A 124 -11.29 6.83 16.27
N VAL A 125 -12.09 5.77 16.15
CA VAL A 125 -11.61 4.39 16.34
C VAL A 125 -10.55 4.03 15.31
N VAL A 126 -10.79 4.32 14.03
CA VAL A 126 -9.89 4.00 12.93
C VAL A 126 -8.58 4.78 13.05
N SER A 127 -8.64 6.07 13.39
CA SER A 127 -7.46 6.93 13.53
C SER A 127 -6.56 6.49 14.69
N HIS A 128 -7.13 5.97 15.77
CA HIS A 128 -6.35 5.38 16.87
C HIS A 128 -5.55 4.16 16.43
N VAL A 129 -6.18 3.27 15.66
CA VAL A 129 -5.52 2.06 15.13
C VAL A 129 -4.47 2.40 14.07
N ASN A 130 -4.76 3.40 13.24
CA ASN A 130 -3.90 3.80 12.14
C ASN A 130 -2.79 4.79 12.54
N ASN A 131 -2.71 5.19 13.80
CA ASN A 131 -1.69 6.12 14.26
C ASN A 131 -0.41 5.37 14.67
N PHE A 132 0.63 5.52 13.88
CA PHE A 132 1.97 5.01 14.20
C PHE A 132 2.96 6.17 14.33
N ILE A 133 3.45 6.41 15.54
CA ILE A 133 4.41 7.50 15.86
C ILE A 133 3.90 8.90 15.39
N GLY A 134 2.59 9.11 15.48
CA GLY A 134 1.96 10.37 15.05
C GLY A 134 1.67 10.45 13.54
N LEU A 135 2.02 9.45 12.75
CA LEU A 135 1.67 9.34 11.34
C LEU A 135 0.46 8.44 11.16
N ASN A 136 -0.45 8.83 10.27
CA ASN A 136 -1.53 7.94 9.85
C ASN A 136 -1.01 7.00 8.76
N ILE A 137 -1.00 5.70 9.05
CA ILE A 137 -0.50 4.67 8.12
C ILE A 137 -1.36 4.52 6.85
N SER A 138 -2.56 5.07 6.83
CA SER A 138 -3.41 5.10 5.62
C SER A 138 -2.96 6.17 4.62
N ASP A 139 -2.17 7.15 5.05
CA ASP A 139 -1.69 8.23 4.21
C ASP A 139 -0.39 7.86 3.51
N THR A 140 -0.21 8.34 2.29
CA THR A 140 1.08 8.24 1.60
C THR A 140 2.06 9.29 2.13
N PRO A 141 3.38 9.03 2.12
CA PRO A 141 4.36 10.05 2.49
C PRO A 141 4.18 11.36 1.73
N MET A 142 3.80 11.29 0.45
CA MET A 142 3.54 12.48 -0.36
C MET A 142 2.35 13.30 0.17
N GLN A 143 1.26 12.65 0.64
CA GLN A 143 0.12 13.33 1.25
C GLN A 143 0.51 13.98 2.58
N ILE A 144 1.23 13.24 3.43
CA ILE A 144 1.71 13.76 4.73
C ILE A 144 2.61 14.98 4.54
N ILE A 145 3.50 14.95 3.54
CA ILE A 145 4.37 16.07 3.20
C ILE A 145 3.54 17.29 2.77
N LYS A 146 2.62 17.12 1.83
CA LYS A 146 1.75 18.22 1.37
C LYS A 146 0.94 18.82 2.52
N ASN A 147 0.29 17.98 3.31
CA ASN A 147 -0.52 18.40 4.44
C ASN A 147 0.34 19.05 5.53
N GLY A 148 1.52 18.50 5.82
CA GLY A 148 2.46 19.05 6.80
C GLY A 148 2.94 20.46 6.43
N PHE A 149 3.24 20.71 5.17
CA PHE A 149 3.61 22.05 4.71
C PHE A 149 2.42 23.03 4.72
N SER A 150 1.21 22.57 4.40
CA SER A 150 0.01 23.42 4.38
C SER A 150 -0.46 23.78 5.80
N SER A 151 -0.34 22.86 6.75
CA SER A 151 -0.82 23.04 8.13
C SER A 151 0.25 23.54 9.11
N GLY A 152 1.51 23.70 8.64
CA GLY A 152 2.63 24.09 9.51
C GLY A 152 3.20 22.95 10.37
N ALA A 153 2.77 21.71 10.16
CA ALA A 153 3.24 20.52 10.85
C ALA A 153 4.54 19.97 10.23
N TYR A 154 5.56 20.79 10.16
CA TYR A 154 6.84 20.49 9.50
C TYR A 154 7.52 19.23 10.03
N LEU A 155 7.37 18.94 11.34
CA LEU A 155 7.96 17.75 11.95
C LEU A 155 7.43 16.47 11.31
N MET A 156 6.12 16.39 11.05
CA MET A 156 5.49 15.22 10.39
C MET A 156 5.94 15.11 8.94
N ALA A 157 6.08 16.21 8.22
CA ALA A 157 6.63 16.21 6.86
C ALA A 157 8.08 15.69 6.82
N ILE A 158 8.91 16.06 7.79
CA ILE A 158 10.30 15.57 7.90
C ILE A 158 10.32 14.06 8.18
N ILE A 159 9.51 13.58 9.12
CA ILE A 159 9.42 12.14 9.43
C ILE A 159 8.94 11.36 8.20
N ALA A 160 7.95 11.87 7.48
CA ALA A 160 7.44 11.24 6.26
C ALA A 160 8.48 11.14 5.13
N ILE A 161 9.41 12.10 5.03
CA ILE A 161 10.55 12.04 4.10
C ILE A 161 11.59 11.02 4.60
N LEU A 162 11.81 10.95 5.91
CA LEU A 162 12.84 10.10 6.51
C LEU A 162 12.58 8.61 6.23
N ILE A 163 11.31 8.17 6.21
CA ILE A 163 10.93 6.76 5.98
C ILE A 163 11.43 6.25 4.62
N PRO A 164 11.08 6.87 3.46
CA PRO A 164 11.62 6.45 2.17
C PRO A 164 13.14 6.54 2.07
N VAL A 165 13.75 7.56 2.70
CA VAL A 165 15.20 7.75 2.69
C VAL A 165 15.90 6.63 3.45
N ILE A 166 15.43 6.27 4.65
CA ILE A 166 16.00 5.15 5.44
C ILE A 166 15.82 3.85 4.67
N SER A 167 14.65 3.61 4.07
CA SER A 167 14.39 2.43 3.23
C SER A 167 15.39 2.34 2.08
N TYR A 168 15.62 3.44 1.37
CA TYR A 168 16.60 3.51 0.28
C TYR A 168 18.02 3.23 0.77
N LEU A 169 18.45 3.86 1.86
CA LEU A 169 19.79 3.66 2.43
C LEU A 169 20.01 2.20 2.85
N THR A 170 19.00 1.59 3.48
CA THR A 170 19.04 0.18 3.88
C THR A 170 19.15 -0.74 2.67
N GLN A 171 18.43 -0.47 1.59
CA GLN A 171 18.53 -1.24 0.34
C GLN A 171 19.92 -1.11 -0.28
N VAL A 172 20.47 0.10 -0.38
CA VAL A 172 21.82 0.33 -0.93
C VAL A 172 22.87 -0.36 -0.07
N LEU A 173 22.73 -0.30 1.27
CA LEU A 173 23.62 -1.01 2.18
C LEU A 173 23.54 -2.53 1.98
N ASN A 174 22.34 -3.08 1.88
CA ASN A 174 22.11 -4.49 1.65
C ASN A 174 22.77 -4.96 0.33
N ILE A 175 22.60 -4.21 -0.76
CA ILE A 175 23.24 -4.51 -2.06
C ILE A 175 24.76 -4.49 -1.94
N LYS A 176 25.34 -3.53 -1.19
CA LYS A 176 26.79 -3.45 -1.00
C LYS A 176 27.35 -4.59 -0.12
N LEU A 177 26.56 -5.06 0.83
CA LEU A 177 26.95 -6.16 1.73
C LEU A 177 26.69 -7.54 1.11
N MET A 178 25.83 -7.63 0.07
CA MET A 178 25.63 -8.86 -0.65
C MET A 178 26.91 -9.26 -1.35
N PRO A 179 27.44 -10.49 -1.11
CA PRO A 179 28.55 -11.00 -1.89
C PRO A 179 28.09 -11.09 -3.35
N THR A 180 28.52 -10.16 -4.18
CA THR A 180 28.43 -10.32 -5.62
C THR A 180 29.19 -11.61 -5.94
N ALA A 181 28.51 -12.60 -6.53
CA ALA A 181 29.18 -13.77 -7.06
C ALA A 181 30.25 -13.26 -8.03
N ALA A 182 31.47 -13.15 -7.52
CA ALA A 182 32.65 -12.69 -8.25
C ALA A 182 33.03 -13.80 -9.26
N GLY A 183 32.48 -13.72 -10.46
CA GLY A 183 32.71 -14.73 -11.48
C GLY A 183 32.46 -14.30 -12.92
N GLY A 184 31.90 -13.11 -13.13
CA GLY A 184 31.71 -12.58 -14.49
C GLY A 184 32.71 -11.46 -14.77
N GLY A 185 33.58 -11.60 -15.75
CA GLY A 185 34.38 -10.51 -16.26
C GLY A 185 33.48 -9.35 -16.72
N ASP A 186 34.04 -8.13 -16.84
CA ASP A 186 33.32 -6.92 -17.24
C ASP A 186 32.58 -6.99 -18.60
N ASN A 187 32.79 -8.08 -19.35
CA ASN A 187 32.16 -8.35 -20.66
C ASN A 187 30.99 -9.36 -20.56
N ASP A 188 30.60 -9.83 -19.38
CA ASP A 188 29.48 -10.74 -19.26
C ASP A 188 28.16 -9.95 -19.21
N GLN A 189 27.32 -10.20 -20.21
CA GLN A 189 26.04 -9.51 -20.41
C GLN A 189 25.13 -9.64 -19.15
N MET A 190 25.25 -10.76 -18.44
CA MET A 190 24.52 -11.04 -17.19
C MET A 190 25.06 -10.17 -16.03
N ALA A 191 26.37 -9.96 -15.94
CA ALA A 191 26.99 -9.11 -14.93
C ALA A 191 26.62 -7.63 -15.13
N GLN A 192 26.56 -7.16 -16.38
CA GLN A 192 26.10 -5.80 -16.69
C GLN A 192 24.62 -5.61 -16.37
N GLN A 193 23.77 -6.59 -16.66
CA GLN A 193 22.35 -6.56 -16.33
C GLN A 193 22.14 -6.53 -14.82
N MET A 194 22.89 -7.30 -14.06
CA MET A 194 22.84 -7.33 -12.60
C MET A 194 23.34 -6.01 -11.98
N LYS A 195 24.41 -5.41 -12.51
CA LYS A 195 24.87 -4.07 -12.11
C LYS A 195 23.80 -3.00 -12.38
N MET A 196 23.15 -3.04 -13.54
CA MET A 196 22.06 -2.10 -13.88
C MET A 196 20.86 -2.30 -12.92
N MET A 197 20.43 -3.54 -12.70
CA MET A 197 19.33 -3.87 -11.80
C MET A 197 19.62 -3.41 -10.35
N ASN A 198 20.82 -3.67 -9.85
CA ASN A 198 21.24 -3.25 -8.51
C ASN A 198 21.30 -1.73 -8.34
N ARG A 199 21.48 -0.97 -9.43
CA ARG A 199 21.49 0.50 -9.40
C ARG A 199 20.09 1.10 -9.57
N THR A 200 19.24 0.51 -10.41
CA THR A 200 17.91 1.05 -10.74
C THR A 200 16.82 0.63 -9.75
N MET A 201 16.91 -0.59 -9.20
CA MET A 201 15.92 -1.11 -8.26
C MET A 201 15.75 -0.24 -6.99
N PRO A 202 16.81 0.19 -6.30
CA PRO A 202 16.64 1.05 -5.13
C PRO A 202 16.01 2.40 -5.47
N LEU A 203 16.34 2.96 -6.64
CA LEU A 203 15.78 4.23 -7.10
C LEU A 203 14.28 4.10 -7.41
N PHE A 204 13.90 3.02 -8.09
CA PHE A 204 12.50 2.70 -8.36
C PHE A 204 11.72 2.49 -7.07
N SER A 205 12.29 1.74 -6.11
CA SER A 205 11.70 1.50 -4.80
C SER A 205 11.52 2.82 -4.02
N LEU A 206 12.49 3.74 -4.08
CA LEU A 206 12.39 5.06 -3.44
C LEU A 206 11.16 5.83 -3.99
N ILE A 207 10.99 5.87 -5.31
CA ILE A 207 9.86 6.56 -5.95
C ILE A 207 8.54 5.91 -5.52
N MET A 208 8.48 4.57 -5.54
CA MET A 208 7.29 3.84 -5.13
C MET A 208 6.94 4.06 -3.64
N CYS A 209 7.93 4.15 -2.76
CA CYS A 209 7.69 4.42 -1.34
C CYS A 209 7.00 5.77 -1.05
N PHE A 210 7.09 6.76 -1.95
CA PHE A 210 6.36 8.01 -1.81
C PHE A 210 4.88 7.91 -2.19
N THR A 211 4.50 6.88 -2.95
CA THR A 211 3.15 6.71 -3.49
C THR A 211 2.34 5.61 -2.80
N VAL A 212 2.99 4.79 -1.98
CA VAL A 212 2.34 3.73 -1.19
C VAL A 212 2.08 4.26 0.22
N PRO A 213 0.95 3.91 0.88
CA PRO A 213 0.70 4.21 2.29
C PRO A 213 1.85 3.76 3.19
N VAL A 214 2.05 4.48 4.28
CA VAL A 214 3.20 4.31 5.21
C VAL A 214 3.17 2.97 5.93
#